data_759dbcdd7097d5623236a6a5c048abf3
#
_entry.id   759dbcdd7097d5623236a6a5c048abf3
#
_cell.length_a   1.000
_cell.length_b   1.000
_cell.length_c   1.000
_cell.angle_alpha   90.00
_cell.angle_beta   90.00
_cell.angle_gamma   90.00
#
_symmetry.space_group_name_H-M   'P 1'
#
loop_
_entity.id
_entity.type
_entity.pdbx_description
1 polymer ?
#
loop_
_entity_poly.entity_id
_entity_poly.type
_entity_poly.pdbx_seq_one_letter_code
_entity_poly.pdbx_strand_id
1 'polypeptide(L)'
;MTEKAKIAVLVSGGGTNLQALLDAEQSGVLCSGEIVLVVSNNTKAFALERAARAGVETAVLKGPAFEADLSLLLQQRGIDLIILAGFMRILSEAFTSAWPNRILNVHPSLIPAFCGKGYYGLRVHEEALRRGVKVTGATVHFVNEIPDGGEIILQKAVDVLPGDTPETLQRRVMEQAEWILLPEAAELVSKGVTT
;
A
#
# COMPACT_ATOMS: atom_id res chain seq x y z
N MET A 1 -19.02 -3.85 -21.11
CA MET A 1 -18.29 -4.07 -19.84
C MET A 1 -17.21 -3.00 -19.82
N THR A 2 -17.21 -2.13 -18.83
CA THR A 2 -16.11 -1.16 -18.63
C THR A 2 -14.82 -1.94 -18.39
N GLU A 3 -13.74 -1.56 -19.05
CA GLU A 3 -12.43 -2.15 -18.85
C GLU A 3 -11.98 -1.86 -17.41
N LYS A 4 -11.47 -2.87 -16.70
CA LYS A 4 -10.98 -2.70 -15.32
C LYS A 4 -9.63 -1.99 -15.32
N ALA A 5 -9.37 -1.14 -14.32
CA ALA A 5 -8.06 -0.55 -14.11
C ALA A 5 -7.03 -1.64 -13.79
N LYS A 6 -5.91 -1.69 -14.51
CA LYS A 6 -4.83 -2.63 -14.25
C LYS A 6 -3.93 -2.13 -13.11
N ILE A 7 -3.85 -2.93 -12.05
CA ILE A 7 -3.15 -2.57 -10.83
C ILE A 7 -1.82 -3.33 -10.73
N ALA A 8 -0.75 -2.59 -10.43
CA ALA A 8 0.52 -3.16 -9.97
C ALA A 8 0.67 -2.93 -8.46
N VAL A 9 1.02 -3.97 -7.69
CA VAL A 9 1.26 -3.87 -6.25
C VAL A 9 2.75 -4.03 -5.97
N LEU A 10 3.36 -3.02 -5.31
CA LEU A 10 4.75 -3.05 -4.89
C LEU A 10 4.87 -3.52 -3.44
N VAL A 11 5.76 -4.48 -3.19
CA VAL A 11 5.90 -5.16 -1.89
C VAL A 11 7.38 -5.33 -1.52
N SER A 12 7.68 -5.44 -0.21
CA SER A 12 9.05 -5.73 0.26
C SER A 12 9.12 -6.93 1.24
N GLY A 13 8.00 -7.36 1.81
CA GLY A 13 7.97 -8.31 2.94
C GLY A 13 6.85 -9.34 2.91
N GLY A 14 6.13 -9.48 4.04
CA GLY A 14 5.13 -10.52 4.28
C GLY A 14 3.87 -10.46 3.41
N GLY A 15 3.48 -9.27 2.94
CA GLY A 15 2.38 -9.07 2.00
C GLY A 15 0.98 -9.24 2.59
N THR A 16 0.76 -8.86 3.85
CA THR A 16 -0.57 -8.92 4.46
C THR A 16 -1.55 -7.94 3.82
N ASN A 17 -1.09 -6.74 3.48
CA ASN A 17 -1.87 -5.76 2.71
C ASN A 17 -2.13 -6.21 1.26
N LEU A 18 -1.15 -6.90 0.62
CA LEU A 18 -1.39 -7.54 -0.68
C LEU A 18 -2.49 -8.62 -0.55
N GLN A 19 -2.45 -9.45 0.50
CA GLN A 19 -3.48 -10.46 0.71
C GLN A 19 -4.87 -9.83 0.83
N ALA A 20 -5.00 -8.75 1.60
CA ALA A 20 -6.28 -8.03 1.73
C ALA A 20 -6.80 -7.52 0.37
N LEU A 21 -5.92 -7.05 -0.51
CA LEU A 21 -6.29 -6.63 -1.87
C LEU A 21 -6.74 -7.82 -2.73
N LEU A 22 -6.03 -8.96 -2.68
CA LEU A 22 -6.39 -10.18 -3.41
C LEU A 22 -7.74 -10.76 -2.94
N ASP A 23 -7.97 -10.78 -1.62
CA ASP A 23 -9.23 -11.23 -1.03
C ASP A 23 -10.38 -10.30 -1.41
N ALA A 24 -10.14 -8.98 -1.48
CA ALA A 24 -11.11 -7.99 -1.91
C ALA A 24 -11.48 -8.12 -3.39
N GLU A 25 -10.52 -8.43 -4.26
CA GLU A 25 -10.78 -8.72 -5.68
C GLU A 25 -11.64 -10.00 -5.82
N GLN A 26 -11.30 -11.06 -5.09
CA GLN A 26 -12.05 -12.32 -5.11
C GLN A 26 -13.48 -12.17 -4.57
N SER A 27 -13.67 -11.35 -3.52
CA SER A 27 -14.99 -11.11 -2.91
C SER A 27 -15.83 -10.07 -3.66
N GLY A 28 -15.27 -9.37 -4.64
CA GLY A 28 -15.96 -8.32 -5.42
C GLY A 28 -16.03 -6.96 -4.70
N VAL A 29 -15.29 -6.74 -3.62
CA VAL A 29 -15.10 -5.41 -3.00
C VAL A 29 -14.25 -4.53 -3.92
N LEU A 30 -13.19 -5.09 -4.51
CA LEU A 30 -12.43 -4.48 -5.59
C LEU A 30 -12.93 -5.05 -6.93
N CYS A 31 -13.88 -4.36 -7.55
CA CYS A 31 -14.51 -4.80 -8.80
C CYS A 31 -14.13 -3.97 -10.02
N SER A 32 -13.70 -2.71 -9.82
CA SER A 32 -13.29 -1.78 -10.88
C SER A 32 -11.80 -1.86 -11.20
N GLY A 33 -11.01 -2.52 -10.36
CA GLY A 33 -9.59 -2.81 -10.57
C GLY A 33 -9.31 -4.30 -10.71
N GLU A 34 -8.18 -4.64 -11.32
CA GLU A 34 -7.64 -5.99 -11.45
C GLU A 34 -6.14 -5.98 -11.11
N ILE A 35 -5.72 -6.84 -10.18
CA ILE A 35 -4.32 -6.95 -9.79
C ILE A 35 -3.61 -7.85 -10.81
N VAL A 36 -2.87 -7.26 -11.73
CA VAL A 36 -2.22 -7.98 -12.82
C VAL A 36 -0.72 -8.21 -12.59
N LEU A 37 -0.12 -7.47 -11.66
CA LEU A 37 1.33 -7.52 -11.42
C LEU A 37 1.68 -7.28 -9.95
N VAL A 38 2.57 -8.09 -9.40
CA VAL A 38 3.19 -7.84 -8.09
C VAL A 38 4.70 -7.72 -8.26
N VAL A 39 5.27 -6.60 -7.84
CA VAL A 39 6.71 -6.33 -7.95
C VAL A 39 7.33 -6.24 -6.57
N SER A 40 8.46 -6.92 -6.38
CA SER A 40 9.22 -6.82 -5.13
C SER A 40 10.65 -6.34 -5.39
N ASN A 41 11.19 -5.58 -4.44
CA ASN A 41 12.63 -5.27 -4.37
C ASN A 41 13.44 -6.33 -3.58
N ASN A 42 12.76 -7.38 -3.10
CA ASN A 42 13.33 -8.43 -2.27
C ASN A 42 12.91 -9.83 -2.77
N THR A 43 13.87 -10.66 -3.17
CA THR A 43 13.62 -12.04 -3.64
C THR A 43 13.01 -12.95 -2.58
N LYS A 44 13.15 -12.60 -1.29
CA LYS A 44 12.66 -13.37 -0.16
C LYS A 44 11.32 -12.87 0.37
N ALA A 45 10.68 -11.94 -0.32
CA ALA A 45 9.37 -11.42 0.10
C ALA A 45 8.30 -12.51 -0.01
N PHE A 46 7.70 -12.88 1.11
CA PHE A 46 6.61 -13.87 1.13
C PHE A 46 5.38 -13.41 0.33
N ALA A 47 5.25 -12.10 0.12
CA ALA A 47 4.25 -11.52 -0.77
C ALA A 47 4.28 -12.11 -2.20
N LEU A 48 5.46 -12.48 -2.72
CA LEU A 48 5.58 -13.12 -4.04
C LEU A 48 4.91 -14.50 -4.08
N GLU A 49 4.99 -15.26 -2.98
CA GLU A 49 4.29 -16.56 -2.88
C GLU A 49 2.78 -16.37 -2.83
N ARG A 50 2.28 -15.31 -2.14
CA ARG A 50 0.86 -14.99 -2.11
C ARG A 50 0.33 -14.65 -3.50
N ALA A 51 1.05 -13.80 -4.24
CA ALA A 51 0.72 -13.45 -5.62
C ALA A 51 0.70 -14.67 -6.54
N ALA A 52 1.73 -15.52 -6.48
CA ALA A 52 1.82 -16.74 -7.27
C ALA A 52 0.66 -17.71 -7.00
N ARG A 53 0.27 -17.88 -5.73
CA ARG A 53 -0.90 -18.70 -5.34
C ARG A 53 -2.22 -18.15 -5.87
N ALA A 54 -2.33 -16.82 -6.02
CA ALA A 54 -3.48 -16.15 -6.62
C ALA A 54 -3.42 -16.11 -8.17
N GLY A 55 -2.35 -16.65 -8.79
CA GLY A 55 -2.19 -16.64 -10.25
C GLY A 55 -1.76 -15.29 -10.82
N VAL A 56 -1.29 -14.35 -9.97
CA VAL A 56 -0.85 -13.02 -10.40
C VAL A 56 0.61 -13.05 -10.83
N GLU A 57 0.94 -12.37 -11.94
CA GLU A 57 2.32 -12.23 -12.42
C GLU A 57 3.21 -11.58 -11.35
N THR A 58 4.44 -12.09 -11.18
CA THR A 58 5.39 -11.55 -10.23
C THR A 58 6.69 -11.15 -10.88
N ALA A 59 7.30 -10.06 -10.42
CA ALA A 59 8.63 -9.63 -10.83
C ALA A 59 9.49 -9.23 -9.62
N VAL A 60 10.80 -9.42 -9.73
CA VAL A 60 11.76 -8.94 -8.73
C VAL A 60 12.73 -8.00 -9.40
N LEU A 61 12.72 -6.74 -8.99
CA LEU A 61 13.59 -5.69 -9.48
C LEU A 61 14.54 -5.21 -8.38
N LYS A 62 15.81 -4.99 -8.70
CA LYS A 62 16.84 -4.63 -7.73
C LYS A 62 17.85 -3.62 -8.29
N GLY A 63 18.65 -3.07 -7.40
CA GLY A 63 19.79 -2.24 -7.77
C GLY A 63 19.44 -0.80 -8.14
N PRO A 64 20.38 -0.09 -8.76
CA PRO A 64 20.22 1.34 -9.06
C PRO A 64 19.25 1.62 -10.21
N ALA A 65 19.07 0.67 -11.12
CA ALA A 65 18.14 0.80 -12.25
C ALA A 65 16.68 0.48 -11.90
N PHE A 66 16.37 0.22 -10.61
CA PHE A 66 15.05 -0.24 -10.16
C PHE A 66 13.87 0.55 -10.75
N GLU A 67 13.91 1.88 -10.69
CA GLU A 67 12.79 2.71 -11.16
C GLU A 67 12.69 2.75 -12.69
N ALA A 68 13.82 2.70 -13.39
CA ALA A 68 13.82 2.60 -14.84
C ALA A 68 13.23 1.26 -15.32
N ASP A 69 13.66 0.15 -14.70
CA ASP A 69 13.17 -1.18 -15.00
C ASP A 69 11.68 -1.30 -14.61
N LEU A 70 11.29 -0.71 -13.46
CA LEU A 70 9.91 -0.66 -13.03
C LEU A 70 9.03 0.11 -14.02
N SER A 71 9.45 1.31 -14.43
CA SER A 71 8.71 2.13 -15.40
C SER A 71 8.47 1.39 -16.70
N LEU A 72 9.50 0.71 -17.22
CA LEU A 72 9.40 -0.09 -18.43
C LEU A 72 8.40 -1.25 -18.27
N LEU A 73 8.48 -1.97 -17.15
CA LEU A 73 7.59 -3.09 -16.86
C LEU A 73 6.12 -2.64 -16.72
N LEU A 74 5.89 -1.55 -15.99
CA LEU A 74 4.55 -0.98 -15.80
C LEU A 74 3.94 -0.55 -17.15
N GLN A 75 4.73 0.10 -18.01
CA GLN A 75 4.30 0.49 -19.34
C GLN A 75 3.98 -0.72 -20.23
N GLN A 76 4.82 -1.75 -20.23
CA GLN A 76 4.60 -2.98 -21.00
C GLN A 76 3.33 -3.74 -20.59
N ARG A 77 2.92 -3.63 -19.34
CA ARG A 77 1.70 -4.26 -18.81
C ARG A 77 0.48 -3.35 -18.88
N GLY A 78 0.66 -2.10 -19.33
CA GLY A 78 -0.42 -1.12 -19.41
C GLY A 78 -1.04 -0.83 -18.04
N ILE A 79 -0.18 -0.64 -17.01
CA ILE A 79 -0.64 -0.39 -15.64
C ILE A 79 -1.28 0.99 -15.53
N ASP A 80 -2.43 1.05 -14.88
CA ASP A 80 -3.18 2.28 -14.62
C ASP A 80 -2.96 2.81 -13.22
N LEU A 81 -2.77 1.92 -12.23
CA LEU A 81 -2.67 2.24 -10.81
C LEU A 81 -1.55 1.45 -10.15
N ILE A 82 -0.79 2.10 -9.27
CA ILE A 82 0.25 1.48 -8.46
C ILE A 82 -0.19 1.52 -7.00
N ILE A 83 -0.03 0.42 -6.26
CA ILE A 83 -0.31 0.35 -4.82
C ILE A 83 0.95 -0.08 -4.07
N LEU A 84 1.37 0.72 -3.10
CA LEU A 84 2.46 0.40 -2.19
C LEU A 84 1.88 -0.37 -0.98
N ALA A 85 2.14 -1.67 -0.92
CA ALA A 85 1.64 -2.56 0.12
C ALA A 85 2.79 -3.07 1.00
N GLY A 86 3.26 -2.22 1.92
CA GLY A 86 4.46 -2.50 2.72
C GLY A 86 5.73 -2.46 1.87
N PHE A 87 5.83 -1.53 0.96
CA PHE A 87 7.00 -1.28 0.14
C PHE A 87 7.97 -0.34 0.86
N MET A 88 9.18 -0.79 1.10
CA MET A 88 10.15 -0.13 1.99
C MET A 88 11.12 0.82 1.28
N ARG A 89 11.00 1.00 -0.03
CA ARG A 89 11.84 1.88 -0.80
C ARG A 89 11.13 3.21 -1.05
N ILE A 90 11.83 4.32 -0.88
CA ILE A 90 11.32 5.64 -1.25
C ILE A 90 11.48 5.80 -2.76
N LEU A 91 10.40 6.16 -3.43
CA LEU A 91 10.39 6.45 -4.86
C LEU A 91 10.88 7.89 -5.10
N SER A 92 11.58 8.10 -6.21
CA SER A 92 12.09 9.43 -6.56
C SER A 92 10.96 10.37 -7.00
N GLU A 93 11.22 11.68 -6.90
CA GLU A 93 10.33 12.72 -7.44
C GLU A 93 10.06 12.50 -8.93
N ALA A 94 11.09 12.14 -9.71
CA ALA A 94 10.93 11.87 -11.13
C ALA A 94 9.95 10.73 -11.41
N PHE A 95 9.99 9.67 -10.59
CA PHE A 95 9.06 8.56 -10.73
C PHE A 95 7.64 8.95 -10.28
N THR A 96 7.49 9.58 -9.11
CA THR A 96 6.16 9.94 -8.59
C THR A 96 5.46 10.98 -9.46
N SER A 97 6.20 11.95 -10.01
CA SER A 97 5.66 12.97 -10.94
C SER A 97 5.19 12.40 -12.27
N ALA A 98 5.71 11.24 -12.69
CA ALA A 98 5.23 10.54 -13.90
C ALA A 98 3.89 9.81 -13.66
N TRP A 99 3.47 9.65 -12.41
CA TRP A 99 2.25 8.94 -12.01
C TRP A 99 1.33 9.80 -11.11
N PRO A 100 0.92 11.01 -11.51
CA PRO A 100 0.15 11.91 -10.67
C PRO A 100 -1.20 11.28 -10.31
N ASN A 101 -1.49 11.20 -9.01
CA ASN A 101 -2.71 10.60 -8.45
C ASN A 101 -2.96 9.13 -8.88
N ARG A 102 -1.87 8.39 -9.17
CA ARG A 102 -1.93 6.98 -9.58
C ARG A 102 -1.03 6.07 -8.74
N ILE A 103 -0.50 6.57 -7.63
CA ILE A 103 0.23 5.75 -6.66
C ILE A 103 -0.45 5.91 -5.32
N LEU A 104 -0.89 4.80 -4.73
CA LEU A 104 -1.49 4.72 -3.41
C LEU A 104 -0.51 4.14 -2.40
N ASN A 105 -0.55 4.64 -1.17
CA ASN A 105 0.15 4.04 -0.03
C ASN A 105 -0.78 3.94 1.17
N VAL A 106 -0.62 2.89 1.97
CA VAL A 106 -1.25 2.78 3.29
C VAL A 106 -0.19 3.00 4.36
N HIS A 107 -0.44 3.97 5.24
CA HIS A 107 0.41 4.29 6.39
C HIS A 107 -0.32 3.97 7.69
N PRO A 108 0.32 3.28 8.67
CA PRO A 108 -0.35 2.76 9.87
C PRO A 108 -0.50 3.81 10.98
N SER A 109 -0.86 5.04 10.61
CA SER A 109 -1.25 6.10 11.55
C SER A 109 -2.32 7.02 10.94
N LEU A 110 -2.89 7.89 11.75
CA LEU A 110 -3.72 9.01 11.30
C LEU A 110 -2.82 10.18 10.92
N ILE A 111 -2.42 10.29 9.65
CA ILE A 111 -1.62 11.42 9.15
C ILE A 111 -2.34 12.75 9.51
N PRO A 112 -1.64 13.79 10.03
CA PRO A 112 -0.19 13.98 10.02
C PRO A 112 0.57 13.45 11.26
N ALA A 113 -0.06 12.67 12.13
CA ALA A 113 0.62 12.11 13.30
C ALA A 113 1.46 10.88 12.93
N PHE A 114 2.65 10.74 13.53
CA PHE A 114 3.55 9.58 13.41
C PHE A 114 3.82 9.14 11.96
N CYS A 115 4.09 10.10 11.07
CA CYS A 115 4.34 9.86 9.65
C CYS A 115 5.62 10.55 9.17
N GLY A 116 5.99 10.32 7.92
CA GLY A 116 7.18 10.90 7.30
C GLY A 116 8.45 10.10 7.57
N LYS A 117 9.60 10.72 7.33
CA LYS A 117 10.91 10.07 7.37
C LYS A 117 11.18 9.39 8.72
N GLY A 118 11.40 8.09 8.68
CA GLY A 118 11.73 7.28 9.86
C GLY A 118 10.52 6.65 10.56
N TYR A 119 9.30 6.96 10.16
CA TYR A 119 8.09 6.32 10.67
C TYR A 119 7.64 5.19 9.76
N TYR A 120 7.95 3.95 10.11
CA TYR A 120 7.54 2.75 9.38
C TYR A 120 7.49 1.53 10.29
N GLY A 121 6.70 0.53 9.91
CA GLY A 121 6.59 -0.75 10.60
C GLY A 121 6.20 -0.59 12.06
N LEU A 122 6.84 -1.32 12.95
CA LEU A 122 6.52 -1.35 14.38
C LEU A 122 6.77 -0.01 15.08
N ARG A 123 7.75 0.76 14.59
CA ARG A 123 8.13 2.05 15.18
C ARG A 123 6.97 3.05 15.26
N VAL A 124 6.04 3.03 14.32
CA VAL A 124 4.85 3.90 14.34
C VAL A 124 4.03 3.63 15.60
N HIS A 125 3.83 2.37 15.94
CA HIS A 125 3.05 1.93 17.10
C HIS A 125 3.80 2.14 18.41
N GLU A 126 5.13 1.92 18.43
CA GLU A 126 5.99 2.26 19.57
C GLU A 126 5.88 3.74 19.95
N GLU A 127 5.97 4.62 18.94
CA GLU A 127 5.88 6.08 19.16
C GLU A 127 4.47 6.52 19.58
N ALA A 128 3.41 5.92 19.02
CA ALA A 128 2.03 6.17 19.43
C ALA A 128 1.82 5.81 20.91
N LEU A 129 2.27 4.63 21.32
CA LEU A 129 2.20 4.19 22.73
C LEU A 129 3.06 5.08 23.65
N ARG A 130 4.30 5.39 23.25
CA ARG A 130 5.20 6.26 24.01
C ARG A 130 4.61 7.65 24.23
N ARG A 131 3.90 8.19 23.22
CA ARG A 131 3.21 9.48 23.30
C ARG A 131 1.96 9.43 24.15
N GLY A 132 1.41 8.24 24.38
CA GLY A 132 0.22 8.03 25.20
C GLY A 132 -1.08 8.43 24.51
N VAL A 133 -1.12 8.41 23.16
CA VAL A 133 -2.35 8.70 22.41
C VAL A 133 -3.42 7.64 22.75
N LYS A 134 -4.68 8.03 22.69
CA LYS A 134 -5.81 7.15 22.96
C LYS A 134 -6.43 6.58 21.70
N VAL A 135 -6.13 7.23 20.56
CA VAL A 135 -6.61 6.86 19.24
C VAL A 135 -5.44 6.94 18.26
N THR A 136 -5.30 5.93 17.43
CA THR A 136 -4.44 5.85 16.27
C THR A 136 -5.27 5.39 15.08
N GLY A 137 -4.67 4.76 14.06
CA GLY A 137 -5.43 4.25 12.92
C GLY A 137 -4.55 4.02 11.70
N ALA A 138 -5.16 4.09 10.53
CA ALA A 138 -4.46 4.04 9.26
C ALA A 138 -4.97 5.13 8.31
N THR A 139 -4.11 5.49 7.37
CA THR A 139 -4.38 6.46 6.31
C THR A 139 -4.00 5.84 4.97
N VAL A 140 -4.89 5.90 3.99
CA VAL A 140 -4.55 5.69 2.57
C VAL A 140 -4.49 7.04 1.90
N HIS A 141 -3.39 7.29 1.19
CA HIS A 141 -3.13 8.57 0.54
C HIS A 141 -2.46 8.37 -0.82
N PHE A 142 -2.53 9.39 -1.67
CA PHE A 142 -1.70 9.45 -2.87
C PHE A 142 -0.24 9.67 -2.49
N VAL A 143 0.67 9.12 -3.30
CA VAL A 143 2.11 9.27 -3.11
C VAL A 143 2.64 10.39 -3.99
N ASN A 144 3.43 11.29 -3.40
CA ASN A 144 4.22 12.31 -4.05
C ASN A 144 5.69 12.22 -3.61
N GLU A 145 6.49 13.24 -3.86
CA GLU A 145 7.91 13.33 -3.49
C GLU A 145 8.15 13.46 -1.98
N ILE A 146 7.11 13.84 -1.23
CA ILE A 146 7.20 13.99 0.23
C ILE A 146 6.71 12.69 0.89
N PRO A 147 7.56 12.01 1.69
CA PRO A 147 7.12 10.80 2.41
C PRO A 147 5.87 11.06 3.24
N ASP A 148 4.81 10.29 2.98
CA ASP A 148 3.47 10.39 3.58
C ASP A 148 2.80 11.76 3.42
N GLY A 149 3.22 12.57 2.42
CA GLY A 149 2.79 13.97 2.25
C GLY A 149 1.73 14.20 1.17
N GLY A 150 1.29 13.16 0.46
CA GLY A 150 0.27 13.29 -0.57
C GLY A 150 -1.15 13.42 -0.02
N GLU A 151 -2.09 13.75 -0.90
CA GLU A 151 -3.50 13.94 -0.55
C GLU A 151 -4.10 12.66 0.04
N ILE A 152 -4.82 12.83 1.15
CA ILE A 152 -5.47 11.73 1.87
C ILE A 152 -6.73 11.29 1.12
N ILE A 153 -6.87 9.98 0.90
CA ILE A 153 -8.04 9.39 0.27
C ILE A 153 -9.03 8.91 1.34
N LEU A 154 -8.55 8.08 2.28
CA LEU A 154 -9.35 7.51 3.36
C LEU A 154 -8.54 7.44 4.66
N GLN A 155 -9.23 7.57 5.78
CA GLN A 155 -8.68 7.36 7.12
C GLN A 155 -9.65 6.58 8.00
N LYS A 156 -9.12 5.76 8.88
CA LYS A 156 -9.92 5.04 9.88
C LYS A 156 -9.22 5.02 11.23
N ALA A 157 -9.94 5.47 12.24
CA ALA A 157 -9.47 5.49 13.62
C ALA A 157 -9.55 4.10 14.27
N VAL A 158 -8.59 3.82 15.16
CA VAL A 158 -8.48 2.61 15.97
C VAL A 158 -8.09 3.00 17.38
N ASP A 159 -8.77 2.44 18.37
CA ASP A 159 -8.51 2.72 19.79
C ASP A 159 -7.21 2.08 20.26
N VAL A 160 -6.46 2.81 21.08
CA VAL A 160 -5.33 2.30 21.85
C VAL A 160 -5.85 1.81 23.20
N LEU A 161 -5.71 0.52 23.48
CA LEU A 161 -6.23 -0.10 24.68
C LEU A 161 -5.21 -0.14 25.81
N PRO A 162 -5.65 -0.12 27.08
CA PRO A 162 -4.75 -0.34 28.20
C PRO A 162 -4.01 -1.68 28.08
N GLY A 163 -2.68 -1.66 28.25
CA GLY A 163 -1.86 -2.86 28.15
C GLY A 163 -1.43 -3.23 26.73
N ASP A 164 -1.72 -2.41 25.73
CA ASP A 164 -1.20 -2.65 24.39
C ASP A 164 0.32 -2.66 24.35
N THR A 165 0.84 -3.63 23.63
CA THR A 165 2.24 -3.60 23.13
C THR A 165 2.25 -3.07 21.69
N PRO A 166 3.41 -2.66 21.16
CA PRO A 166 3.52 -2.27 19.75
C PRO A 166 2.94 -3.31 18.78
N GLU A 167 3.18 -4.60 19.06
CA GLU A 167 2.73 -5.71 18.22
C GLU A 167 1.20 -5.92 18.28
N THR A 168 0.60 -5.79 19.48
CA THR A 168 -0.86 -5.92 19.62
C THR A 168 -1.58 -4.75 18.97
N LEU A 169 -1.03 -3.54 19.12
CA LEU A 169 -1.57 -2.35 18.47
C LEU A 169 -1.41 -2.44 16.94
N GLN A 170 -0.22 -2.84 16.44
CA GLN A 170 0.02 -3.05 15.02
C GLN A 170 -1.01 -4.01 14.41
N ARG A 171 -1.19 -5.19 15.04
CA ARG A 171 -2.17 -6.18 14.57
C ARG A 171 -3.56 -5.59 14.50
N ARG A 172 -4.00 -4.88 15.54
CA ARG A 172 -5.32 -4.24 15.57
C ARG A 172 -5.48 -3.20 14.47
N VAL A 173 -4.49 -2.35 14.22
CA VAL A 173 -4.51 -1.37 13.15
C VAL A 173 -4.58 -2.06 11.78
N MET A 174 -3.82 -3.13 11.56
CA MET A 174 -3.89 -3.92 10.33
C MET A 174 -5.30 -4.50 10.11
N GLU A 175 -5.86 -5.19 11.13
CA GLU A 175 -7.15 -5.88 11.03
C GLU A 175 -8.34 -4.91 10.95
N GLN A 176 -8.33 -3.82 11.72
CA GLN A 176 -9.47 -2.91 11.84
C GLN A 176 -9.40 -1.72 10.87
N ALA A 177 -8.23 -1.41 10.30
CA ALA A 177 -8.07 -0.26 9.42
C ALA A 177 -7.38 -0.61 8.09
N GLU A 178 -6.10 -1.03 8.08
CA GLU A 178 -5.34 -1.16 6.83
C GLU A 178 -5.98 -2.10 5.82
N TRP A 179 -6.38 -3.31 6.25
CA TRP A 179 -6.96 -4.35 5.37
C TRP A 179 -8.37 -4.03 4.88
N ILE A 180 -8.98 -2.99 5.43
CA ILE A 180 -10.27 -2.47 5.00
C ILE A 180 -10.07 -1.28 4.06
N LEU A 181 -9.31 -0.29 4.52
CA LEU A 181 -9.15 0.97 3.81
C LEU A 181 -8.42 0.84 2.47
N LEU A 182 -7.38 -0.02 2.42
CA LEU A 182 -6.58 -0.13 1.21
C LEU A 182 -7.38 -0.68 0.02
N PRO A 183 -8.17 -1.77 0.17
CA PRO A 183 -9.09 -2.22 -0.87
C PRO A 183 -10.17 -1.20 -1.24
N GLU A 184 -10.75 -0.52 -0.25
CA GLU A 184 -11.77 0.52 -0.49
C GLU A 184 -11.20 1.69 -1.30
N ALA A 185 -10.00 2.16 -0.94
CA ALA A 185 -9.32 3.22 -1.68
C ALA A 185 -8.93 2.78 -3.10
N ALA A 186 -8.45 1.52 -3.25
CA ALA A 186 -8.15 0.95 -4.55
C ALA A 186 -9.39 0.91 -5.45
N GLU A 187 -10.54 0.52 -4.93
CA GLU A 187 -11.82 0.53 -5.67
C GLU A 187 -12.25 1.95 -6.06
N LEU A 188 -12.17 2.92 -5.12
CA LEU A 188 -12.52 4.31 -5.39
C LEU A 188 -11.68 4.92 -6.51
N VAL A 189 -10.36 4.72 -6.45
CA VAL A 189 -9.45 5.30 -7.45
C VAL A 189 -9.55 4.57 -8.78
N SER A 190 -9.72 3.24 -8.78
CA SER A 190 -9.92 2.46 -10.01
C SER A 190 -11.13 2.94 -10.82
N LYS A 191 -12.23 3.29 -10.17
CA LYS A 191 -13.41 3.89 -10.83
C LYS A 191 -13.10 5.21 -11.54
N GLY A 192 -12.24 6.05 -10.95
CA GLY A 192 -11.88 7.34 -11.52
C GLY A 192 -10.84 7.27 -12.65
N VAL A 193 -10.09 6.19 -12.75
CA VAL A 193 -9.05 6.00 -13.79
C VAL A 193 -9.63 5.45 -15.09
N THR A 194 -10.73 4.71 -15.02
CA THR A 194 -11.38 4.05 -16.18
C THR A 194 -12.52 4.86 -16.79
N THR A 195 -12.84 6.05 -16.28
CA THR A 195 -13.82 7.00 -16.83
C THR A 195 -13.12 8.14 -17.59
#